data_ce1836bccb766399fe4640ace0103549
#
_entry.id   ce1836bccb766399fe4640ace0103549
#
_cell.length_a   1.000
_cell.length_b   1.000
_cell.length_c   1.000
_cell.angle_alpha   90.00
_cell.angle_beta   90.00
_cell.angle_gamma   90.00
#
_symmetry.space_group_name_H-M   'P 1'
#
loop_
_entity.id
_entity.type
_entity.pdbx_description
1 polymer ?
#
loop_
_entity_poly.entity_id
_entity_poly.type
_entity_poly.pdbx_seq_one_letter_code
_entity_poly.pdbx_strand_id
1 'polypeptide(L)'
;MSASIHPRRVSAILWTVNLSSIAASVFSYVYLSYFVYQRTGNVLMSEWVLLAPMVIPVLLCLVISRIAAAGTPRSVLMVCNTVGLGCALLCYGLLDRFIWPALVAALLIGFLDALQRVARTVAVKRYFSDADVKYAVPITLTAQFIAGGVAGVALAFYRADITPLVANAIVSTGFLLAMLAARLLPAHSKEGRAAPASAPRQRNPLSHLWQLLKQDANLRRHFFAFLIFVSIFQGFFNVSRVTLPTYVLKLSQSWVGYLQMISASSALAGALLFVWLGKRKIVLGRAASVAVSAIALLAMAGSCSLGQPVGSYVLYFVFMFAWELLFFKYQSDLVAVTPQDHMPLVATFQYAGVYLGMLVAGTLGGMLTERIGLPACAGVFALVYLVVMPLNALQGRQLARQVASAG
;
A
#
# COMPACT_ATOMS: atom_id res chain seq x y z
N MET A 1 -28.11 8.84 -24.25
CA MET A 1 -27.22 7.69 -24.62
C MET A 1 -26.06 7.64 -23.63
N SER A 2 -26.14 6.82 -22.59
CA SER A 2 -25.00 6.60 -21.68
C SER A 2 -24.04 5.65 -22.39
N ALA A 3 -22.91 6.18 -22.89
CA ALA A 3 -21.86 5.35 -23.44
C ALA A 3 -21.45 4.31 -22.39
N SER A 4 -21.65 3.03 -22.67
CA SER A 4 -21.24 1.93 -21.82
C SER A 4 -19.72 2.03 -21.64
N ILE A 5 -19.31 2.45 -20.44
CA ILE A 5 -17.89 2.62 -20.13
C ILE A 5 -17.23 1.25 -20.14
N HIS A 6 -16.33 1.04 -21.07
CA HIS A 6 -15.67 -0.26 -21.23
C HIS A 6 -14.73 -0.51 -20.02
N PRO A 7 -14.93 -1.56 -19.20
CA PRO A 7 -14.16 -1.80 -17.97
C PRO A 7 -12.65 -1.78 -18.18
N ARG A 8 -12.16 -2.30 -19.33
CA ARG A 8 -10.74 -2.31 -19.70
C ARG A 8 -10.16 -0.92 -19.82
N ARG A 9 -10.93 0.04 -20.39
CA ARG A 9 -10.48 1.44 -20.52
C ARG A 9 -10.33 2.10 -19.17
N VAL A 10 -11.28 1.90 -18.27
CA VAL A 10 -11.20 2.44 -16.89
C VAL A 10 -10.02 1.83 -16.14
N SER A 11 -9.80 0.51 -16.23
CA SER A 11 -8.63 -0.15 -15.65
C SER A 11 -7.33 0.44 -16.16
N ALA A 12 -7.18 0.64 -17.47
CA ALA A 12 -5.97 1.22 -18.05
C ALA A 12 -5.73 2.66 -17.57
N ILE A 13 -6.78 3.48 -17.48
CA ILE A 13 -6.67 4.85 -16.97
C ILE A 13 -6.25 4.85 -15.49
N LEU A 14 -6.91 4.05 -14.64
CA LEU A 14 -6.56 3.93 -13.23
C LEU A 14 -5.13 3.40 -13.04
N TRP A 15 -4.72 2.46 -13.87
CA TRP A 15 -3.36 1.94 -13.87
C TRP A 15 -2.33 3.02 -14.21
N THR A 16 -2.59 3.82 -15.25
CA THR A 16 -1.72 4.94 -15.65
C THR A 16 -1.64 6.01 -14.56
N VAL A 17 -2.78 6.39 -13.96
CA VAL A 17 -2.81 7.32 -12.82
C VAL A 17 -1.95 6.78 -11.67
N ASN A 18 -2.11 5.50 -11.34
CA ASN A 18 -1.33 4.84 -10.29
C ASN A 18 0.17 4.85 -10.59
N LEU A 19 0.54 4.37 -11.78
CA LEU A 19 1.94 4.29 -12.19
C LEU A 19 2.61 5.66 -12.07
N SER A 20 2.02 6.67 -12.70
CA SER A 20 2.62 7.99 -12.78
C SER A 20 2.68 8.70 -11.43
N SER A 21 1.59 8.67 -10.64
CA SER A 21 1.56 9.35 -9.34
C SER A 21 2.44 8.66 -8.30
N ILE A 22 2.46 7.32 -8.25
CA ILE A 22 3.29 6.58 -7.29
C ILE A 22 4.76 6.69 -7.66
N ALA A 23 5.12 6.62 -8.96
CA ALA A 23 6.50 6.82 -9.40
C ALA A 23 7.02 8.20 -8.99
N ALA A 24 6.20 9.27 -9.20
CA ALA A 24 6.53 10.62 -8.77
C ALA A 24 6.71 10.70 -7.24
N SER A 25 5.80 10.12 -6.46
CA SER A 25 5.86 10.15 -5.00
C SER A 25 7.07 9.38 -4.46
N VAL A 26 7.30 8.16 -4.93
CA VAL A 26 8.43 7.32 -4.47
C VAL A 26 9.77 7.96 -4.84
N PHE A 27 9.90 8.43 -6.09
CA PHE A 27 11.09 9.17 -6.50
C PHE A 27 11.31 10.40 -5.61
N SER A 28 10.25 11.16 -5.34
CA SER A 28 10.30 12.35 -4.49
C SER A 28 10.83 12.03 -3.10
N TYR A 29 10.31 11.02 -2.41
CA TYR A 29 10.74 10.68 -1.05
C TYR A 29 12.21 10.28 -1.00
N VAL A 30 12.66 9.45 -1.93
CA VAL A 30 14.05 8.99 -1.96
C VAL A 30 14.99 10.14 -2.32
N TYR A 31 14.63 10.94 -3.31
CA TYR A 31 15.43 12.11 -3.70
C TYR A 31 15.54 13.15 -2.57
N LEU A 32 14.41 13.53 -1.97
CA LEU A 32 14.39 14.53 -0.91
C LEU A 32 15.14 14.06 0.35
N SER A 33 15.00 12.78 0.71
CA SER A 33 15.76 12.17 1.80
C SER A 33 17.27 12.26 1.55
N TYR A 34 17.71 11.86 0.35
CA TYR A 34 19.11 11.94 -0.05
C TYR A 34 19.62 13.38 -0.09
N PHE A 35 18.84 14.31 -0.64
CA PHE A 35 19.15 15.73 -0.70
C PHE A 35 19.35 16.32 0.71
N VAL A 36 18.46 16.03 1.64
CA VAL A 36 18.56 16.48 3.04
C VAL A 36 19.82 15.91 3.69
N TYR A 37 20.10 14.62 3.47
CA TYR A 37 21.34 14.01 3.98
C TYR A 37 22.60 14.69 3.44
N GLN A 38 22.67 14.93 2.13
CA GLN A 38 23.83 15.59 1.52
C GLN A 38 24.07 17.01 2.05
N ARG A 39 22.98 17.76 2.29
CA ARG A 39 23.06 19.15 2.77
C ARG A 39 23.35 19.26 4.26
N THR A 40 22.93 18.32 5.09
CA THR A 40 22.99 18.42 6.55
C THR A 40 23.97 17.44 7.19
N GLY A 41 24.33 16.35 6.52
CA GLY A 41 25.00 15.21 7.12
C GLY A 41 24.16 14.48 8.18
N ASN A 42 22.90 14.88 8.38
CA ASN A 42 22.04 14.38 9.46
C ASN A 42 21.14 13.24 8.95
N VAL A 43 21.49 12.01 9.36
CA VAL A 43 20.75 10.78 9.00
C VAL A 43 19.32 10.83 9.52
N LEU A 44 19.10 11.33 10.75
CA LEU A 44 17.78 11.37 11.36
C LEU A 44 16.82 12.28 10.58
N MET A 45 17.26 13.45 10.14
CA MET A 45 16.43 14.33 9.30
C MET A 45 16.09 13.69 7.95
N SER A 46 17.04 12.99 7.37
CA SER A 46 16.85 12.23 6.12
C SER A 46 15.82 11.11 6.30
N GLU A 47 15.90 10.37 7.40
CA GLU A 47 14.93 9.31 7.73
C GLU A 47 13.52 9.85 7.96
N TRP A 48 13.37 11.00 8.63
CA TRP A 48 12.06 11.65 8.81
C TRP A 48 11.36 11.95 7.48
N VAL A 49 12.10 12.32 6.44
CA VAL A 49 11.54 12.54 5.10
C VAL A 49 10.98 11.24 4.52
N LEU A 50 11.64 10.10 4.74
CA LEU A 50 11.15 8.79 4.29
C LEU A 50 9.98 8.27 5.11
N LEU A 51 9.92 8.59 6.40
CA LEU A 51 8.86 8.13 7.31
C LEU A 51 7.58 8.98 7.23
N ALA A 52 7.69 10.23 6.80
CA ALA A 52 6.57 11.15 6.70
C ALA A 52 5.35 10.54 5.96
N PRO A 53 5.51 9.85 4.81
CA PRO A 53 4.39 9.22 4.11
C PRO A 53 3.67 8.13 4.92
N MET A 54 4.35 7.50 5.89
CA MET A 54 3.74 6.45 6.72
C MET A 54 2.99 7.03 7.92
N VAL A 55 3.48 8.14 8.46
CA VAL A 55 2.88 8.81 9.64
C VAL A 55 1.62 9.59 9.25
N ILE A 56 1.63 10.26 8.11
CA ILE A 56 0.54 11.12 7.63
C ILE A 56 -0.82 10.40 7.55
N PRO A 57 -0.93 9.19 6.97
CA PRO A 57 -2.22 8.49 6.92
C PRO A 57 -2.77 8.17 8.30
N VAL A 58 -1.92 7.95 9.29
CA VAL A 58 -2.33 7.67 10.67
C VAL A 58 -2.86 8.94 11.33
N LEU A 59 -2.13 10.05 11.25
CA LEU A 59 -2.49 11.32 11.88
C LEU A 59 -3.69 12.00 11.22
N LEU A 60 -3.77 11.96 9.89
CA LEU A 60 -4.78 12.67 9.11
C LEU A 60 -5.89 11.77 8.56
N CYS A 61 -6.05 10.55 9.07
CA CYS A 61 -7.06 9.60 8.58
C CYS A 61 -8.48 10.19 8.57
N LEU A 62 -8.85 10.98 9.57
CA LEU A 62 -10.17 11.62 9.64
C LEU A 62 -10.37 12.65 8.53
N VAL A 63 -9.34 13.43 8.20
CA VAL A 63 -9.37 14.42 7.13
C VAL A 63 -9.45 13.72 5.77
N ILE A 64 -8.61 12.69 5.56
CA ILE A 64 -8.60 11.88 4.35
C ILE A 64 -9.97 11.23 4.11
N SER A 65 -10.58 10.66 5.16
CA SER A 65 -11.91 10.05 5.06
C SER A 65 -12.98 11.06 4.61
N ARG A 66 -12.98 12.26 5.19
CA ARG A 66 -13.94 13.30 4.85
C ARG A 66 -13.80 13.77 3.40
N ILE A 67 -12.58 14.01 2.95
CA ILE A 67 -12.29 14.45 1.58
C ILE A 67 -12.68 13.35 0.57
N ALA A 68 -12.30 12.10 0.86
CA ALA A 68 -12.62 10.97 0.00
C ALA A 68 -14.13 10.67 -0.09
N ALA A 69 -14.88 10.92 0.98
CA ALA A 69 -16.33 10.77 1.00
C ALA A 69 -17.06 11.91 0.26
N ALA A 70 -16.57 13.14 0.36
CA ALA A 70 -17.20 14.31 -0.23
C ALA A 70 -17.01 14.42 -1.76
N GLY A 71 -15.93 13.83 -2.29
CA GLY A 71 -15.54 13.95 -3.70
C GLY A 71 -15.88 12.74 -4.56
N THR A 72 -15.95 12.94 -5.87
CA THR A 72 -15.88 11.83 -6.82
C THR A 72 -14.43 11.35 -6.93
N PRO A 73 -14.17 10.03 -7.18
CA PRO A 73 -12.81 9.55 -7.35
C PRO A 73 -12.01 10.33 -8.39
N ARG A 74 -12.67 10.70 -9.50
CA ARG A 74 -12.08 11.53 -10.55
C ARG A 74 -11.63 12.89 -10.03
N SER A 75 -12.51 13.62 -9.33
CA SER A 75 -12.18 14.97 -8.82
C SER A 75 -11.08 14.91 -7.77
N VAL A 76 -11.13 13.93 -6.85
CA VAL A 76 -10.09 13.77 -5.83
C VAL A 76 -8.74 13.48 -6.46
N LEU A 77 -8.66 12.52 -7.40
CA LEU A 77 -7.43 12.21 -8.11
C LEU A 77 -6.89 13.39 -8.92
N MET A 78 -7.77 14.14 -9.61
CA MET A 78 -7.36 15.35 -10.34
C MET A 78 -6.78 16.40 -9.40
N VAL A 79 -7.49 16.74 -8.32
CA VAL A 79 -7.05 17.77 -7.37
C VAL A 79 -5.73 17.36 -6.71
N CYS A 80 -5.60 16.10 -6.26
CA CYS A 80 -4.36 15.61 -5.67
C CYS A 80 -3.16 15.74 -6.61
N ASN A 81 -3.32 15.37 -7.87
CA ASN A 81 -2.22 15.45 -8.84
C ASN A 81 -1.92 16.89 -9.25
N THR A 82 -2.93 17.77 -9.31
CA THR A 82 -2.71 19.21 -9.55
C THR A 82 -1.96 19.87 -8.39
N VAL A 83 -2.36 19.57 -7.15
CA VAL A 83 -1.66 20.08 -5.96
C VAL A 83 -0.25 19.49 -5.86
N GLY A 84 -0.08 18.20 -6.19
CA GLY A 84 1.22 17.54 -6.25
C GLY A 84 2.17 18.19 -7.27
N LEU A 85 1.65 18.52 -8.45
CA LEU A 85 2.37 19.28 -9.48
C LEU A 85 2.79 20.66 -8.97
N GLY A 86 1.86 21.41 -8.37
CA GLY A 86 2.16 22.72 -7.78
C GLY A 86 3.21 22.62 -6.66
N CYS A 87 3.10 21.61 -5.80
CA CYS A 87 4.10 21.34 -4.75
C CYS A 87 5.48 21.05 -5.35
N ALA A 88 5.56 20.21 -6.40
CA ALA A 88 6.82 19.93 -7.07
C ALA A 88 7.45 21.20 -7.63
N LEU A 89 6.71 21.97 -8.41
CA LEU A 89 7.21 23.21 -9.02
C LEU A 89 7.70 24.23 -7.98
N LEU A 90 6.96 24.41 -6.90
CA LEU A 90 7.31 25.41 -5.87
C LEU A 90 8.42 24.91 -4.93
N CYS A 91 8.25 23.74 -4.34
CA CYS A 91 9.20 23.27 -3.33
C CYS A 91 10.56 22.91 -3.92
N TYR A 92 10.58 22.21 -5.07
CA TYR A 92 11.85 21.85 -5.70
C TYR A 92 12.60 23.07 -6.26
N GLY A 93 11.87 24.09 -6.74
CA GLY A 93 12.49 25.35 -7.15
C GLY A 93 13.16 26.15 -6.02
N LEU A 94 12.82 25.85 -4.76
CA LEU A 94 13.37 26.48 -3.58
C LEU A 94 14.48 25.67 -2.89
N LEU A 95 14.71 24.40 -3.29
CA LEU A 95 15.67 23.49 -2.64
C LEU A 95 17.11 24.01 -2.69
N ASP A 96 17.50 24.73 -3.73
CA ASP A 96 18.85 25.29 -3.84
C ASP A 96 19.13 26.34 -2.77
N ARG A 97 18.09 27.03 -2.29
CA ARG A 97 18.20 28.12 -1.30
C ARG A 97 17.94 27.65 0.13
N PHE A 98 16.98 26.73 0.32
CA PHE A 98 16.49 26.33 1.63
C PHE A 98 16.30 24.82 1.72
N ILE A 99 16.43 24.25 2.92
CA ILE A 99 16.20 22.83 3.20
C ILE A 99 14.74 22.55 3.58
N TRP A 100 14.06 23.45 4.27
CA TRP A 100 12.70 23.25 4.76
C TRP A 100 11.67 22.91 3.67
N PRO A 101 11.80 23.36 2.38
CA PRO A 101 10.89 22.92 1.32
C PRO A 101 10.90 21.41 1.11
N ALA A 102 12.01 20.71 1.39
CA ALA A 102 12.07 19.26 1.31
C ALA A 102 11.12 18.58 2.30
N LEU A 103 11.07 19.07 3.54
CA LEU A 103 10.14 18.55 4.57
C LEU A 103 8.70 18.86 4.21
N VAL A 104 8.41 20.08 3.75
CA VAL A 104 7.06 20.46 3.31
C VAL A 104 6.61 19.61 2.13
N ALA A 105 7.47 19.40 1.14
CA ALA A 105 7.18 18.55 -0.02
C ALA A 105 6.91 17.10 0.41
N ALA A 106 7.75 16.52 1.29
CA ALA A 106 7.57 15.16 1.78
C ALA A 106 6.24 14.98 2.52
N LEU A 107 5.88 15.91 3.42
CA LEU A 107 4.63 15.88 4.15
C LEU A 107 3.41 16.04 3.23
N LEU A 108 3.45 17.02 2.33
CA LEU A 108 2.34 17.30 1.43
C LEU A 108 2.15 16.16 0.41
N ILE A 109 3.22 15.69 -0.24
CA ILE A 109 3.16 14.55 -1.16
C ILE A 109 2.70 13.30 -0.41
N GLY A 110 3.13 13.09 0.85
CA GLY A 110 2.65 12.00 1.72
C GLY A 110 1.14 12.05 1.96
N PHE A 111 0.61 13.22 2.26
CA PHE A 111 -0.83 13.42 2.40
C PHE A 111 -1.59 13.13 1.09
N LEU A 112 -1.08 13.66 -0.04
CA LEU A 112 -1.70 13.46 -1.34
C LEU A 112 -1.66 11.99 -1.78
N ASP A 113 -0.55 11.28 -1.54
CA ASP A 113 -0.43 9.85 -1.84
C ASP A 113 -1.43 9.03 -1.02
N ALA A 114 -1.56 9.32 0.29
CA ALA A 114 -2.54 8.65 1.14
C ALA A 114 -3.98 8.88 0.64
N LEU A 115 -4.33 10.11 0.31
CA LEU A 115 -5.64 10.45 -0.23
C LEU A 115 -5.91 9.80 -1.60
N GLN A 116 -4.90 9.77 -2.47
CA GLN A 116 -4.97 9.08 -3.75
C GLN A 116 -5.17 7.56 -3.60
N ARG A 117 -4.50 6.92 -2.64
CA ARG A 117 -4.69 5.48 -2.35
C ARG A 117 -6.14 5.17 -1.98
N VAL A 118 -6.74 5.98 -1.11
CA VAL A 118 -8.16 5.86 -0.75
C VAL A 118 -9.05 6.10 -1.97
N ALA A 119 -8.82 7.19 -2.71
CA ALA A 119 -9.61 7.54 -3.89
C ALA A 119 -9.58 6.45 -4.98
N ARG A 120 -8.43 5.79 -5.17
CA ARG A 120 -8.29 4.66 -6.12
C ARG A 120 -9.08 3.44 -5.68
N THR A 121 -9.05 3.11 -4.39
CA THR A 121 -9.83 1.99 -3.85
C THR A 121 -11.33 2.26 -3.99
N VAL A 122 -11.76 3.50 -3.70
CA VAL A 122 -13.14 3.95 -3.94
C VAL A 122 -13.50 3.91 -5.43
N ALA A 123 -12.56 4.29 -6.33
CA ALA A 123 -12.77 4.25 -7.77
C ALA A 123 -13.01 2.82 -8.28
N VAL A 124 -12.23 1.85 -7.80
CA VAL A 124 -12.44 0.44 -8.15
C VAL A 124 -13.84 -0.01 -7.73
N LYS A 125 -14.27 0.31 -6.51
CA LYS A 125 -15.60 -0.09 -6.06
C LYS A 125 -16.74 0.61 -6.81
N ARG A 126 -16.55 1.88 -7.24
CA ARG A 126 -17.59 2.66 -7.94
C ARG A 126 -17.67 2.37 -9.44
N TYR A 127 -16.55 2.03 -10.09
CA TYR A 127 -16.50 1.87 -11.55
C TYR A 127 -16.66 0.43 -12.01
N PHE A 128 -16.45 -0.55 -11.13
CA PHE A 128 -16.52 -1.97 -11.48
C PHE A 128 -17.69 -2.65 -10.76
N SER A 129 -18.23 -3.70 -11.38
CA SER A 129 -19.20 -4.59 -10.72
C SER A 129 -18.50 -5.40 -9.62
N ASP A 130 -19.25 -5.92 -8.64
CA ASP A 130 -18.69 -6.76 -7.58
C ASP A 130 -17.97 -8.00 -8.11
N ALA A 131 -18.41 -8.53 -9.24
CA ALA A 131 -17.75 -9.64 -9.94
C ALA A 131 -16.39 -9.21 -10.52
N ASP A 132 -16.27 -7.96 -11.01
CA ASP A 132 -15.07 -7.45 -11.65
C ASP A 132 -14.06 -6.88 -10.65
N VAL A 133 -14.49 -6.52 -9.44
CA VAL A 133 -13.61 -5.96 -8.38
C VAL A 133 -12.43 -6.87 -8.10
N LYS A 134 -12.65 -8.19 -8.05
CA LYS A 134 -11.59 -9.20 -7.79
C LYS A 134 -10.48 -9.19 -8.84
N TYR A 135 -10.76 -8.69 -10.04
CA TYR A 135 -9.76 -8.53 -11.12
C TYR A 135 -9.22 -7.11 -11.19
N ALA A 136 -10.08 -6.12 -10.97
CA ALA A 136 -9.71 -4.71 -11.08
C ALA A 136 -8.72 -4.30 -9.97
N VAL A 137 -8.88 -4.80 -8.74
CA VAL A 137 -7.98 -4.50 -7.61
C VAL A 137 -6.53 -4.90 -7.93
N PRO A 138 -6.21 -6.16 -8.26
CA PRO A 138 -4.83 -6.55 -8.54
C PRO A 138 -4.24 -5.82 -9.73
N ILE A 139 -4.99 -5.68 -10.84
CA ILE A 139 -4.51 -4.98 -12.04
C ILE A 139 -4.14 -3.54 -11.68
N THR A 140 -4.99 -2.85 -10.92
CA THR A 140 -4.73 -1.46 -10.53
C THR A 140 -3.53 -1.36 -9.60
N LEU A 141 -3.33 -2.33 -8.71
CA LEU A 141 -2.23 -2.35 -7.76
C LEU A 141 -0.90 -2.78 -8.36
N THR A 142 -0.86 -3.54 -9.49
CA THR A 142 0.41 -3.88 -10.14
C THR A 142 1.21 -2.63 -10.53
N ALA A 143 0.52 -1.52 -10.83
CA ALA A 143 1.15 -0.25 -11.15
C ALA A 143 2.09 0.25 -10.04
N GLN A 144 1.80 -0.02 -8.76
CA GLN A 144 2.64 0.44 -7.64
C GLN A 144 3.99 -0.27 -7.60
N PHE A 145 4.05 -1.56 -7.95
CA PHE A 145 5.31 -2.31 -7.99
C PHE A 145 6.18 -1.85 -9.14
N ILE A 146 5.58 -1.65 -10.31
CA ILE A 146 6.27 -1.11 -11.47
C ILE A 146 6.74 0.32 -11.19
N ALA A 147 5.90 1.15 -10.56
CA ALA A 147 6.26 2.52 -10.18
C ALA A 147 7.46 2.56 -9.23
N GLY A 148 7.49 1.68 -8.21
CA GLY A 148 8.63 1.54 -7.31
C GLY A 148 9.90 1.12 -8.04
N GLY A 149 9.79 0.18 -8.99
CA GLY A 149 10.89 -0.24 -9.84
C GLY A 149 11.40 0.89 -10.75
N VAL A 150 10.49 1.60 -11.42
CA VAL A 150 10.83 2.74 -12.31
C VAL A 150 11.52 3.85 -11.52
N ALA A 151 11.02 4.20 -10.33
CA ALA A 151 11.66 5.19 -9.47
C ALA A 151 13.05 4.73 -9.01
N GLY A 152 13.21 3.45 -8.64
CA GLY A 152 14.51 2.87 -8.28
C GLY A 152 15.50 2.87 -9.42
N VAL A 153 15.07 2.52 -10.63
CA VAL A 153 15.89 2.58 -11.85
C VAL A 153 16.31 4.01 -12.14
N ALA A 154 15.37 4.97 -12.11
CA ALA A 154 15.67 6.39 -12.34
C ALA A 154 16.75 6.90 -11.37
N LEU A 155 16.67 6.52 -10.09
CA LEU A 155 17.68 6.88 -9.09
C LEU A 155 19.01 6.15 -9.28
N ALA A 156 18.99 4.89 -9.72
CA ALA A 156 20.21 4.10 -9.94
C ALA A 156 21.01 4.56 -11.16
N PHE A 157 20.34 4.95 -12.24
CA PHE A 157 21.01 5.44 -13.45
C PHE A 157 21.62 6.82 -13.27
N TYR A 158 21.03 7.68 -12.43
CA TYR A 158 21.58 8.99 -12.13
C TYR A 158 22.48 8.96 -10.89
N ARG A 159 23.58 8.19 -10.96
CA ARG A 159 24.54 8.00 -9.87
C ARG A 159 25.31 9.26 -9.45
N ALA A 160 25.35 10.27 -10.28
CA ALA A 160 26.02 11.53 -10.00
C ALA A 160 25.01 12.67 -10.22
N ASP A 161 24.73 13.41 -9.16
CA ASP A 161 24.21 14.78 -9.20
C ASP A 161 22.87 15.00 -9.92
N ILE A 162 21.81 14.29 -9.50
CA ILE A 162 20.46 14.73 -9.85
C ILE A 162 20.29 16.13 -9.24
N THR A 163 20.32 17.15 -10.10
CA THR A 163 20.06 18.53 -9.64
C THR A 163 18.59 18.68 -9.24
N PRO A 164 18.26 19.62 -8.34
CA PRO A 164 16.86 19.91 -7.99
C PRO A 164 15.99 20.19 -9.21
N LEU A 165 16.54 20.78 -10.27
CA LEU A 165 15.82 21.05 -11.52
C LEU A 165 15.42 19.77 -12.25
N VAL A 166 16.33 18.80 -12.36
CA VAL A 166 16.04 17.49 -12.99
C VAL A 166 15.03 16.71 -12.15
N ALA A 167 15.20 16.70 -10.84
CA ALA A 167 14.26 16.05 -9.92
C ALA A 167 12.85 16.68 -10.02
N ASN A 168 12.78 18.03 -10.08
CA ASN A 168 11.54 18.74 -10.33
C ASN A 168 10.88 18.32 -11.65
N ALA A 169 11.63 18.24 -12.74
CA ALA A 169 11.10 17.84 -14.04
C ALA A 169 10.52 16.42 -14.00
N ILE A 170 11.20 15.46 -13.34
CA ILE A 170 10.74 14.07 -13.19
C ILE A 170 9.43 14.02 -12.39
N VAL A 171 9.40 14.64 -11.20
CA VAL A 171 8.24 14.62 -10.30
C VAL A 171 7.05 15.34 -10.94
N SER A 172 7.29 16.51 -11.51
CA SER A 172 6.26 17.31 -12.19
C SER A 172 5.66 16.58 -13.38
N THR A 173 6.48 15.91 -14.20
CA THR A 173 6.01 15.08 -15.32
C THR A 173 5.12 13.95 -14.83
N GLY A 174 5.50 13.25 -13.76
CA GLY A 174 4.69 12.17 -13.19
C GLY A 174 3.32 12.66 -12.71
N PHE A 175 3.26 13.76 -11.96
CA PHE A 175 1.98 14.33 -11.51
C PHE A 175 1.15 14.90 -12.67
N LEU A 176 1.78 15.51 -13.65
CA LEU A 176 1.09 16.00 -14.86
C LEU A 176 0.44 14.85 -15.63
N LEU A 177 1.17 13.76 -15.89
CA LEU A 177 0.64 12.59 -16.57
C LEU A 177 -0.50 11.95 -15.77
N ALA A 178 -0.36 11.85 -14.46
CA ALA A 178 -1.42 11.33 -13.59
C ALA A 178 -2.67 12.23 -13.60
N MET A 179 -2.51 13.55 -13.60
CA MET A 179 -3.59 14.51 -13.69
C MET A 179 -4.32 14.39 -15.03
N LEU A 180 -3.59 14.35 -16.14
CA LEU A 180 -4.17 14.21 -17.49
C LEU A 180 -4.91 12.87 -17.64
N ALA A 181 -4.33 11.77 -17.14
CA ALA A 181 -4.98 10.46 -17.13
C ALA A 181 -6.26 10.48 -16.27
N ALA A 182 -6.22 11.08 -15.07
CA ALA A 182 -7.39 11.17 -14.19
C ALA A 182 -8.56 11.95 -14.84
N ARG A 183 -8.25 12.90 -15.73
CA ARG A 183 -9.24 13.65 -16.50
C ARG A 183 -10.08 12.76 -17.42
N LEU A 184 -9.51 11.64 -17.88
CA LEU A 184 -10.17 10.68 -18.76
C LEU A 184 -11.10 9.72 -18.01
N LEU A 185 -11.09 9.72 -16.66
CA LEU A 185 -12.01 8.92 -15.86
C LEU A 185 -13.45 9.42 -16.04
N PRO A 186 -14.43 8.53 -16.00
CA PRO A 186 -15.83 8.89 -16.07
C PRO A 186 -16.23 9.89 -14.97
N ALA A 187 -17.04 10.89 -15.35
CA ALA A 187 -17.55 11.86 -14.39
C ALA A 187 -18.61 11.25 -13.44
N HIS A 188 -19.31 10.22 -13.91
CA HIS A 188 -20.40 9.57 -13.19
C HIS A 188 -20.09 8.08 -13.01
N SER A 189 -20.46 7.51 -11.86
CA SER A 189 -20.42 6.05 -11.66
C SER A 189 -21.54 5.38 -12.47
N LYS A 190 -21.41 4.07 -12.79
CA LYS A 190 -22.40 3.29 -13.56
C LYS A 190 -23.83 3.37 -12.99
N GLU A 191 -23.99 3.63 -11.72
CA GLU A 191 -25.29 3.59 -11.04
C GLU A 191 -25.99 4.94 -10.86
N GLY A 192 -25.55 6.00 -11.53
CA GLY A 192 -26.29 7.29 -11.53
C GLY A 192 -26.59 7.91 -10.14
N ARG A 193 -26.20 7.24 -9.07
CA ARG A 193 -26.34 7.76 -7.72
C ARG A 193 -25.26 8.80 -7.50
N ALA A 194 -25.63 10.06 -7.68
CA ALA A 194 -24.96 11.13 -6.98
C ALA A 194 -24.72 10.65 -5.55
N ALA A 195 -23.49 10.72 -5.05
CA ALA A 195 -23.25 10.51 -3.63
C ALA A 195 -24.36 11.30 -2.91
N PRO A 196 -25.14 10.70 -2.02
CA PRO A 196 -26.23 11.42 -1.39
C PRO A 196 -25.62 12.69 -0.80
N ALA A 197 -26.07 13.86 -1.31
CA ALA A 197 -25.59 15.16 -0.87
C ALA A 197 -25.86 15.41 0.62
N SER A 198 -26.45 14.43 1.26
CA SER A 198 -26.90 14.41 2.65
C SER A 198 -26.48 13.16 3.42
N ALA A 199 -25.31 12.57 3.15
CA ALA A 199 -24.77 11.71 4.20
C ALA A 199 -24.65 12.59 5.46
N PRO A 200 -25.38 12.27 6.56
CA PRO A 200 -25.36 13.09 7.75
C PRO A 200 -23.90 13.31 8.13
N ARG A 201 -23.53 14.58 8.35
CA ARG A 201 -22.19 15.00 8.74
C ARG A 201 -21.82 14.25 10.02
N GLN A 202 -21.27 13.05 9.85
CA GLN A 202 -21.05 12.16 10.98
C GLN A 202 -20.01 12.80 11.88
N ARG A 203 -20.42 13.11 13.10
CA ARG A 203 -19.62 13.80 14.10
C ARG A 203 -18.31 13.04 14.43
N ASN A 204 -18.31 11.71 14.32
CA ASN A 204 -17.14 10.90 14.64
C ASN A 204 -16.99 9.69 13.68
N PRO A 205 -16.13 9.79 12.63
CA PRO A 205 -15.90 8.70 11.68
C PRO A 205 -15.41 7.40 12.30
N LEU A 206 -14.61 7.48 13.38
CA LEU A 206 -14.10 6.29 14.06
C LEU A 206 -15.22 5.51 14.76
N SER A 207 -16.14 6.22 15.45
CA SER A 207 -17.28 5.57 16.10
C SER A 207 -18.22 4.93 15.06
N HIS A 208 -18.36 5.55 13.90
CA HIS A 208 -19.14 5.00 12.81
C HIS A 208 -18.52 3.73 12.21
N LEU A 209 -17.19 3.74 11.94
CA LEU A 209 -16.50 2.53 11.54
C LEU A 209 -16.70 1.40 12.57
N TRP A 210 -16.54 1.74 13.86
CA TRP A 210 -16.71 0.76 14.92
C TRP A 210 -18.12 0.16 14.98
N GLN A 211 -19.15 0.99 14.80
CA GLN A 211 -20.54 0.54 14.71
C GLN A 211 -20.74 -0.37 13.48
N LEU A 212 -20.22 0.04 12.31
CA LEU A 212 -20.30 -0.74 11.08
C LEU A 212 -19.64 -2.11 11.26
N LEU A 213 -18.44 -2.16 11.87
CA LEU A 213 -17.75 -3.41 12.14
C LEU A 213 -18.43 -4.27 13.21
N LYS A 214 -19.21 -3.68 14.11
CA LYS A 214 -20.05 -4.43 15.07
C LYS A 214 -21.27 -5.03 14.38
N GLN A 215 -21.89 -4.30 13.46
CA GLN A 215 -23.11 -4.72 12.77
C GLN A 215 -22.85 -5.76 11.68
N ASP A 216 -21.72 -5.65 10.96
CA ASP A 216 -21.33 -6.58 9.90
C ASP A 216 -20.13 -7.44 10.33
N ALA A 217 -20.43 -8.66 10.77
CA ALA A 217 -19.42 -9.63 11.19
C ALA A 217 -18.51 -10.08 10.03
N ASN A 218 -19.02 -10.10 8.79
CA ASN A 218 -18.25 -10.49 7.61
C ASN A 218 -17.24 -9.39 7.25
N LEU A 219 -17.68 -8.14 7.19
CA LEU A 219 -16.81 -6.99 6.97
C LEU A 219 -15.72 -6.92 8.05
N ARG A 220 -16.10 -7.04 9.33
CA ARG A 220 -15.15 -7.03 10.45
C ARG A 220 -14.08 -8.10 10.31
N ARG A 221 -14.47 -9.33 10.00
CA ARG A 221 -13.54 -10.44 9.81
C ARG A 221 -12.52 -10.15 8.70
N HIS A 222 -12.98 -9.66 7.54
CA HIS A 222 -12.09 -9.34 6.41
C HIS A 222 -11.21 -8.13 6.71
N PHE A 223 -11.73 -7.12 7.38
CA PHE A 223 -11.00 -5.93 7.78
C PHE A 223 -9.82 -6.27 8.71
N PHE A 224 -10.09 -6.98 9.81
CA PHE A 224 -9.02 -7.36 10.73
C PHE A 224 -8.09 -8.43 10.15
N ALA A 225 -8.59 -9.38 9.36
CA ALA A 225 -7.73 -10.34 8.67
C ALA A 225 -6.70 -9.64 7.77
N PHE A 226 -7.13 -8.63 7.03
CA PHE A 226 -6.24 -7.83 6.19
C PHE A 226 -5.23 -7.04 7.01
N LEU A 227 -5.67 -6.34 8.08
CA LEU A 227 -4.77 -5.56 8.94
C LEU A 227 -3.71 -6.44 9.62
N ILE A 228 -4.11 -7.55 10.23
CA ILE A 228 -3.21 -8.49 10.90
C ILE A 228 -2.18 -9.03 9.90
N PHE A 229 -2.68 -9.50 8.77
CA PHE A 229 -1.85 -10.08 7.72
C PHE A 229 -0.78 -9.08 7.25
N VAL A 230 -1.20 -7.88 6.83
CA VAL A 230 -0.27 -6.88 6.30
C VAL A 230 0.67 -6.36 7.38
N SER A 231 0.19 -6.11 8.60
CA SER A 231 1.05 -5.61 9.69
C SER A 231 2.18 -6.59 10.02
N ILE A 232 1.89 -7.89 10.09
CA ILE A 232 2.88 -8.91 10.41
C ILE A 232 3.91 -9.05 9.27
N PHE A 233 3.45 -9.32 8.05
CA PHE A 233 4.36 -9.61 6.94
C PHE A 233 5.14 -8.37 6.49
N GLN A 234 4.47 -7.21 6.38
CA GLN A 234 5.12 -5.96 6.00
C GLN A 234 6.03 -5.43 7.13
N GLY A 235 5.62 -5.63 8.39
CA GLY A 235 6.47 -5.30 9.54
C GLY A 235 7.76 -6.10 9.52
N PHE A 236 7.68 -7.41 9.29
CA PHE A 236 8.88 -8.26 9.12
C PHE A 236 9.71 -7.86 7.90
N PHE A 237 9.07 -7.57 6.76
CA PHE A 237 9.76 -7.08 5.56
C PHE A 237 10.58 -5.82 5.85
N ASN A 238 10.03 -4.86 6.58
CA ASN A 238 10.72 -3.60 6.90
C ASN A 238 11.99 -3.84 7.72
N VAL A 239 11.98 -4.84 8.62
CA VAL A 239 13.16 -5.23 9.38
C VAL A 239 14.14 -6.03 8.53
N SER A 240 13.66 -7.07 7.85
CA SER A 240 14.50 -8.06 7.17
C SER A 240 15.23 -7.53 5.93
N ARG A 241 14.65 -6.57 5.21
CA ARG A 241 15.20 -6.06 3.94
C ARG A 241 16.62 -5.49 4.05
N VAL A 242 17.01 -4.99 5.23
CA VAL A 242 18.36 -4.50 5.50
C VAL A 242 19.14 -5.52 6.33
N THR A 243 18.52 -6.05 7.39
CA THR A 243 19.23 -6.91 8.35
C THR A 243 19.58 -8.28 7.78
N LEU A 244 18.78 -8.83 6.86
CA LEU A 244 19.11 -10.12 6.24
C LEU A 244 20.43 -10.06 5.45
N PRO A 245 20.63 -9.16 4.48
CA PRO A 245 21.91 -9.11 3.76
C PRO A 245 23.08 -8.67 4.64
N THR A 246 22.90 -7.67 5.51
CA THR A 246 24.04 -7.05 6.21
C THR A 246 24.43 -7.78 7.50
N TYR A 247 23.47 -8.16 8.34
CA TYR A 247 23.77 -8.78 9.66
C TYR A 247 23.78 -10.29 9.62
N VAL A 248 22.84 -10.93 8.88
CA VAL A 248 22.75 -12.38 8.83
C VAL A 248 23.74 -12.96 7.82
N LEU A 249 23.71 -12.45 6.59
CA LEU A 249 24.54 -12.96 5.50
C LEU A 249 25.92 -12.29 5.42
N LYS A 250 26.14 -11.20 6.19
CA LYS A 250 27.40 -10.42 6.21
C LYS A 250 27.86 -9.96 4.83
N LEU A 251 26.91 -9.60 3.98
CA LEU A 251 27.16 -9.13 2.62
C LEU A 251 27.33 -7.61 2.59
N SER A 252 27.89 -7.10 1.50
CA SER A 252 28.04 -5.65 1.29
C SER A 252 26.68 -4.96 1.11
N GLN A 253 26.65 -3.65 1.33
CA GLN A 253 25.41 -2.84 1.25
C GLN A 253 24.72 -2.93 -0.12
N SER A 254 25.46 -3.19 -1.20
CA SER A 254 24.88 -3.39 -2.54
C SER A 254 23.88 -4.55 -2.61
N TRP A 255 24.01 -5.55 -1.76
CA TRP A 255 23.11 -6.70 -1.68
C TRP A 255 21.72 -6.34 -1.12
N VAL A 256 21.59 -5.22 -0.40
CA VAL A 256 20.29 -4.66 -0.02
C VAL A 256 19.50 -4.26 -1.28
N GLY A 257 20.19 -3.69 -2.27
CA GLY A 257 19.58 -3.36 -3.56
C GLY A 257 19.10 -4.59 -4.32
N TYR A 258 19.90 -5.66 -4.36
CA TYR A 258 19.48 -6.94 -4.97
C TYR A 258 18.26 -7.55 -4.26
N LEU A 259 18.22 -7.50 -2.93
CA LEU A 259 17.08 -7.99 -2.18
C LEU A 259 15.80 -7.17 -2.49
N GLN A 260 15.94 -5.86 -2.68
CA GLN A 260 14.83 -5.00 -3.09
C GLN A 260 14.33 -5.34 -4.51
N MET A 261 15.22 -5.64 -5.45
CA MET A 261 14.85 -6.09 -6.79
C MET A 261 14.12 -7.44 -6.75
N ILE A 262 14.61 -8.38 -5.95
CA ILE A 262 13.96 -9.69 -5.72
C ILE A 262 12.56 -9.49 -5.13
N SER A 263 12.41 -8.62 -4.13
CA SER A 263 11.13 -8.30 -3.53
C SER A 263 10.15 -7.72 -4.56
N ALA A 264 10.58 -6.77 -5.37
CA ALA A 264 9.74 -6.17 -6.41
C ALA A 264 9.34 -7.19 -7.49
N SER A 265 10.27 -8.04 -7.92
CA SER A 265 10.02 -9.08 -8.93
C SER A 265 9.05 -10.14 -8.41
N SER A 266 9.22 -10.60 -7.16
CA SER A 266 8.34 -11.57 -6.54
C SER A 266 6.94 -11.01 -6.31
N ALA A 267 6.82 -9.75 -5.89
CA ALA A 267 5.55 -9.07 -5.73
C ALA A 267 4.80 -8.96 -7.06
N LEU A 268 5.50 -8.57 -8.12
CA LEU A 268 4.93 -8.52 -9.47
C LEU A 268 4.49 -9.92 -9.95
N ALA A 269 5.31 -10.95 -9.73
CA ALA A 269 4.97 -12.33 -10.09
C ALA A 269 3.72 -12.82 -9.32
N GLY A 270 3.63 -12.56 -8.01
CA GLY A 270 2.46 -12.85 -7.18
C GLY A 270 1.19 -12.16 -7.68
N ALA A 271 1.31 -10.87 -8.03
CA ALA A 271 0.22 -10.10 -8.63
C ALA A 271 -0.27 -10.69 -9.96
N LEU A 272 0.66 -11.00 -10.86
CA LEU A 272 0.36 -11.59 -12.17
C LEU A 272 -0.31 -12.97 -12.05
N LEU A 273 0.19 -13.80 -11.13
CA LEU A 273 -0.44 -15.09 -10.84
C LEU A 273 -1.87 -14.89 -10.32
N PHE A 274 -2.09 -13.95 -9.39
CA PHE A 274 -3.43 -13.71 -8.87
C PHE A 274 -4.40 -13.25 -9.97
N VAL A 275 -3.96 -12.36 -10.87
CA VAL A 275 -4.73 -11.93 -12.04
C VAL A 275 -5.03 -13.09 -12.96
N TRP A 276 -4.05 -13.97 -13.22
CA TRP A 276 -4.22 -15.17 -14.06
C TRP A 276 -5.22 -16.16 -13.46
N LEU A 277 -5.10 -16.46 -12.16
CA LEU A 277 -6.07 -17.31 -11.44
C LEU A 277 -7.47 -16.74 -11.56
N GLY A 278 -7.61 -15.45 -11.38
CA GLY A 278 -8.86 -14.75 -11.51
C GLY A 278 -9.47 -14.88 -12.92
N LYS A 279 -8.69 -14.69 -13.98
CA LYS A 279 -9.14 -14.88 -15.38
C LYS A 279 -9.63 -16.31 -15.63
N ARG A 280 -9.03 -17.30 -14.97
CA ARG A 280 -9.42 -18.71 -15.03
C ARG A 280 -10.59 -19.04 -14.09
N LYS A 281 -11.14 -18.06 -13.39
CA LYS A 281 -12.20 -18.23 -12.37
C LYS A 281 -11.78 -19.18 -11.22
N ILE A 282 -10.48 -19.36 -11.01
CA ILE A 282 -9.93 -20.14 -9.90
C ILE A 282 -9.92 -19.25 -8.66
N VAL A 283 -10.74 -19.61 -7.68
CA VAL A 283 -10.80 -18.88 -6.41
C VAL A 283 -9.82 -19.51 -5.43
N LEU A 284 -8.96 -18.69 -4.83
CA LEU A 284 -8.12 -19.09 -3.71
C LEU A 284 -9.01 -19.39 -2.49
N GLY A 285 -9.45 -20.64 -2.40
CA GLY A 285 -10.24 -21.12 -1.27
C GLY A 285 -9.48 -21.09 0.04
N ARG A 286 -10.18 -21.43 1.13
CA ARG A 286 -9.60 -21.40 2.49
C ARG A 286 -8.37 -22.32 2.62
N ALA A 287 -8.46 -23.55 2.13
CA ALA A 287 -7.35 -24.51 2.21
C ALA A 287 -6.12 -24.03 1.45
N ALA A 288 -6.31 -23.51 0.22
CA ALA A 288 -5.22 -22.92 -0.57
C ALA A 288 -4.59 -21.71 0.14
N SER A 289 -5.40 -20.84 0.76
CA SER A 289 -4.87 -19.69 1.51
C SER A 289 -4.04 -20.12 2.72
N VAL A 290 -4.46 -21.16 3.43
CA VAL A 290 -3.69 -21.73 4.56
C VAL A 290 -2.38 -22.32 4.05
N ALA A 291 -2.39 -23.09 2.96
CA ALA A 291 -1.18 -23.66 2.36
C ALA A 291 -0.19 -22.55 1.91
N VAL A 292 -0.68 -21.53 1.21
CA VAL A 292 0.15 -20.39 0.79
C VAL A 292 0.71 -19.62 2.00
N SER A 293 -0.10 -19.46 3.07
CA SER A 293 0.39 -18.85 4.33
C SER A 293 1.50 -19.69 4.97
N ALA A 294 1.34 -21.01 5.02
CA ALA A 294 2.37 -21.91 5.55
C ALA A 294 3.66 -21.82 4.72
N ILE A 295 3.57 -21.81 3.39
CA ILE A 295 4.72 -21.60 2.50
C ILE A 295 5.40 -20.25 2.78
N ALA A 296 4.62 -19.18 2.93
CA ALA A 296 5.16 -17.85 3.24
C ALA A 296 5.93 -17.84 4.57
N LEU A 297 5.37 -18.45 5.62
CA LEU A 297 5.99 -18.49 6.95
C LEU A 297 7.25 -19.35 6.96
N LEU A 298 7.22 -20.52 6.33
CA LEU A 298 8.37 -21.42 6.21
C LEU A 298 9.50 -20.76 5.40
N ALA A 299 9.16 -20.13 4.27
CA ALA A 299 10.11 -19.42 3.45
C ALA A 299 10.69 -18.19 4.14
N MET A 300 9.88 -17.45 4.91
CA MET A 300 10.31 -16.34 5.75
C MET A 300 11.34 -16.80 6.80
N ALA A 301 11.03 -17.82 7.57
CA ALA A 301 11.93 -18.37 8.59
C ALA A 301 13.19 -18.99 7.98
N GLY A 302 13.02 -19.78 6.91
CA GLY A 302 14.12 -20.43 6.20
C GLY A 302 15.09 -19.45 5.57
N SER A 303 14.59 -18.34 4.98
CA SER A 303 15.45 -17.30 4.39
C SER A 303 16.43 -16.70 5.39
N CYS A 304 16.05 -16.61 6.65
CA CYS A 304 16.87 -16.05 7.72
C CYS A 304 17.81 -17.09 8.38
N SER A 305 17.50 -18.39 8.24
CA SER A 305 18.20 -19.47 8.97
C SER A 305 19.24 -20.21 8.12
N LEU A 306 19.17 -20.12 6.78
CA LEU A 306 19.99 -20.93 5.89
C LEU A 306 21.47 -20.53 5.89
N GLY A 307 21.80 -19.26 6.18
CA GLY A 307 23.16 -18.75 6.23
C GLY A 307 23.90 -18.71 4.88
N GLN A 308 23.23 -19.10 3.79
CA GLN A 308 23.77 -19.08 2.43
C GLN A 308 23.07 -18.01 1.57
N PRO A 309 23.81 -17.12 0.89
CA PRO A 309 23.19 -15.99 0.16
C PRO A 309 22.16 -16.43 -0.88
N VAL A 310 22.51 -17.37 -1.76
CA VAL A 310 21.64 -17.81 -2.86
C VAL A 310 20.36 -18.46 -2.32
N GLY A 311 20.50 -19.42 -1.41
CA GLY A 311 19.38 -20.14 -0.80
C GLY A 311 18.46 -19.19 -0.02
N SER A 312 19.04 -18.28 0.77
CA SER A 312 18.29 -17.27 1.52
C SER A 312 17.49 -16.35 0.59
N TYR A 313 18.06 -15.92 -0.54
CA TYR A 313 17.37 -15.05 -1.48
C TYR A 313 16.29 -15.78 -2.29
N VAL A 314 16.49 -17.04 -2.63
CA VAL A 314 15.44 -17.87 -3.25
C VAL A 314 14.26 -18.05 -2.30
N LEU A 315 14.51 -18.37 -1.03
CA LEU A 315 13.45 -18.47 -0.02
C LEU A 315 12.79 -17.12 0.23
N TYR A 316 13.55 -16.02 0.23
CA TYR A 316 12.98 -14.70 0.36
C TYR A 316 12.09 -14.32 -0.83
N PHE A 317 12.45 -14.71 -2.05
CA PHE A 317 11.58 -14.58 -3.22
C PHE A 317 10.27 -15.36 -3.02
N VAL A 318 10.34 -16.63 -2.57
CA VAL A 318 9.14 -17.45 -2.31
C VAL A 318 8.27 -16.82 -1.21
N PHE A 319 8.88 -16.30 -0.15
CA PHE A 319 8.19 -15.57 0.92
C PHE A 319 7.39 -14.38 0.37
N MET A 320 8.08 -13.50 -0.36
CA MET A 320 7.46 -12.30 -0.93
C MET A 320 6.38 -12.63 -1.97
N PHE A 321 6.63 -13.63 -2.81
CA PHE A 321 5.65 -14.10 -3.80
C PHE A 321 4.37 -14.63 -3.14
N ALA A 322 4.51 -15.50 -2.13
CA ALA A 322 3.36 -16.07 -1.41
C ALA A 322 2.61 -14.98 -0.61
N TRP A 323 3.36 -14.04 0.00
CA TRP A 323 2.78 -12.90 0.69
C TRP A 323 1.96 -12.03 -0.25
N GLU A 324 2.49 -11.64 -1.41
CA GLU A 324 1.75 -10.79 -2.35
C GLU A 324 0.52 -11.48 -2.92
N LEU A 325 0.59 -12.76 -3.20
CA LEU A 325 -0.58 -13.55 -3.64
C LEU A 325 -1.73 -13.46 -2.60
N LEU A 326 -1.41 -13.59 -1.32
CA LEU A 326 -2.36 -13.46 -0.23
C LEU A 326 -2.81 -12.01 -0.01
N PHE A 327 -1.91 -11.03 -0.20
CA PHE A 327 -2.25 -9.62 -0.11
C PHE A 327 -3.37 -9.26 -1.09
N PHE A 328 -3.25 -9.65 -2.35
CA PHE A 328 -4.29 -9.41 -3.34
C PHE A 328 -5.60 -10.10 -3.00
N LYS A 329 -5.53 -11.32 -2.46
CA LYS A 329 -6.72 -12.03 -1.98
C LYS A 329 -7.42 -11.26 -0.87
N TYR A 330 -6.74 -10.94 0.21
CA TYR A 330 -7.33 -10.25 1.37
C TYR A 330 -7.83 -8.85 1.01
N GLN A 331 -7.08 -8.11 0.20
CA GLN A 331 -7.47 -6.79 -0.30
C GLN A 331 -8.74 -6.88 -1.18
N SER A 332 -8.77 -7.82 -2.12
CA SER A 332 -9.92 -8.00 -3.01
C SER A 332 -11.16 -8.46 -2.25
N ASP A 333 -11.01 -9.37 -1.29
CA ASP A 333 -12.11 -9.84 -0.46
C ASP A 333 -12.67 -8.71 0.41
N LEU A 334 -11.82 -7.88 1.02
CA LEU A 334 -12.26 -6.73 1.81
C LEU A 334 -13.01 -5.70 0.95
N VAL A 335 -12.48 -5.36 -0.23
CA VAL A 335 -13.15 -4.41 -1.15
C VAL A 335 -14.49 -4.98 -1.63
N ALA A 336 -14.57 -6.30 -1.91
CA ALA A 336 -15.81 -6.93 -2.36
C ALA A 336 -16.92 -6.89 -1.29
N VAL A 337 -16.60 -7.19 -0.03
CA VAL A 337 -17.59 -7.21 1.06
C VAL A 337 -17.97 -5.82 1.57
N THR A 338 -17.16 -4.79 1.30
CA THR A 338 -17.43 -3.44 1.77
C THR A 338 -18.55 -2.78 0.95
N PRO A 339 -19.65 -2.28 1.58
CA PRO A 339 -20.67 -1.54 0.87
C PRO A 339 -20.10 -0.25 0.24
N GLN A 340 -20.64 0.13 -0.92
CA GLN A 340 -20.12 1.24 -1.72
C GLN A 340 -20.10 2.58 -0.95
N ASP A 341 -21.16 2.84 -0.18
CA ASP A 341 -21.32 4.08 0.58
C ASP A 341 -20.31 4.19 1.75
N HIS A 342 -19.84 3.05 2.28
CA HIS A 342 -18.87 2.98 3.36
C HIS A 342 -17.42 2.80 2.89
N MET A 343 -17.21 2.64 1.57
CA MET A 343 -15.88 2.38 1.01
C MET A 343 -14.84 3.47 1.35
N PRO A 344 -15.16 4.79 1.30
CA PRO A 344 -14.20 5.83 1.69
C PRO A 344 -13.75 5.71 3.14
N LEU A 345 -14.69 5.40 4.04
CA LEU A 345 -14.43 5.21 5.47
C LEU A 345 -13.54 3.98 5.70
N VAL A 346 -13.97 2.82 5.20
CA VAL A 346 -13.26 1.55 5.37
C VAL A 346 -11.86 1.61 4.76
N ALA A 347 -11.71 2.14 3.53
CA ALA A 347 -10.42 2.26 2.88
C ALA A 347 -9.47 3.19 3.65
N THR A 348 -9.94 4.32 4.15
CA THR A 348 -9.11 5.24 4.93
C THR A 348 -8.56 4.60 6.19
N PHE A 349 -9.43 3.97 6.99
CA PHE A 349 -9.00 3.33 8.23
C PHE A 349 -8.22 2.03 7.99
N GLN A 350 -8.47 1.35 6.89
CA GLN A 350 -7.64 0.24 6.42
C GLN A 350 -6.20 0.69 6.20
N TYR A 351 -5.97 1.75 5.43
CA TYR A 351 -4.62 2.27 5.17
C TYR A 351 -3.98 2.83 6.45
N ALA A 352 -4.70 3.61 7.24
CA ALA A 352 -4.18 4.12 8.51
C ALA A 352 -3.79 2.98 9.46
N GLY A 353 -4.65 1.95 9.58
CA GLY A 353 -4.39 0.77 10.41
C GLY A 353 -3.19 -0.05 9.91
N VAL A 354 -3.05 -0.21 8.60
CA VAL A 354 -1.88 -0.87 7.99
C VAL A 354 -0.59 -0.12 8.35
N TYR A 355 -0.54 1.19 8.14
CA TYR A 355 0.67 1.96 8.43
C TYR A 355 1.00 1.97 9.93
N LEU A 356 -0.01 2.10 10.79
CA LEU A 356 0.20 1.97 12.23
C LEU A 356 0.73 0.58 12.60
N GLY A 357 0.11 -0.47 12.06
CA GLY A 357 0.55 -1.86 12.28
C GLY A 357 1.97 -2.10 11.79
N MET A 358 2.34 -1.56 10.62
CA MET A 358 3.69 -1.63 10.08
C MET A 358 4.73 -0.91 10.97
N LEU A 359 4.39 0.29 11.47
CA LEU A 359 5.26 1.03 12.39
C LEU A 359 5.48 0.25 13.68
N VAL A 360 4.40 -0.24 14.30
CA VAL A 360 4.48 -1.02 15.53
C VAL A 360 5.24 -2.32 15.32
N ALA A 361 4.86 -3.11 14.31
CA ALA A 361 5.49 -4.39 14.02
C ALA A 361 6.96 -4.23 13.59
N GLY A 362 7.28 -3.21 12.78
CA GLY A 362 8.65 -2.90 12.40
C GLY A 362 9.52 -2.51 13.58
N THR A 363 9.02 -1.62 14.47
CA THR A 363 9.75 -1.20 15.67
C THR A 363 9.98 -2.39 16.62
N LEU A 364 8.93 -3.16 16.93
CA LEU A 364 9.05 -4.36 17.78
C LEU A 364 9.97 -5.40 17.13
N GLY A 365 9.86 -5.61 15.83
CA GLY A 365 10.73 -6.51 15.09
C GLY A 365 12.20 -6.09 15.08
N GLY A 366 12.48 -4.79 14.96
CA GLY A 366 13.84 -4.24 15.10
C GLY A 366 14.41 -4.53 16.51
N MET A 367 13.67 -4.19 17.56
CA MET A 367 14.08 -4.45 18.95
C MET A 367 14.28 -5.95 19.24
N LEU A 368 13.42 -6.82 18.69
CA LEU A 368 13.57 -8.28 18.83
C LEU A 368 14.81 -8.76 18.07
N THR A 369 15.03 -8.25 16.86
CA THR A 369 16.20 -8.65 16.05
C THR A 369 17.52 -8.30 16.74
N GLU A 370 17.61 -7.16 17.41
CA GLU A 370 18.78 -6.77 18.20
C GLU A 370 19.02 -7.71 19.40
N ARG A 371 17.95 -8.22 20.05
CA ARG A 371 18.06 -9.05 21.25
C ARG A 371 18.24 -10.54 20.97
N ILE A 372 17.52 -11.08 20.01
CA ILE A 372 17.43 -12.53 19.76
C ILE A 372 17.83 -12.93 18.33
N GLY A 373 18.21 -11.97 17.50
CA GLY A 373 18.59 -12.18 16.09
C GLY A 373 17.40 -12.31 15.15
N LEU A 374 17.65 -12.09 13.85
CA LEU A 374 16.63 -12.11 12.82
C LEU A 374 15.92 -13.47 12.65
N PRO A 375 16.61 -14.64 12.70
CA PRO A 375 15.94 -15.94 12.60
C PRO A 375 14.89 -16.18 13.71
N ALA A 376 15.23 -15.86 14.95
CA ALA A 376 14.30 -15.99 16.08
C ALA A 376 13.15 -14.96 15.98
N CYS A 377 13.44 -13.73 15.53
CA CYS A 377 12.44 -12.72 15.24
C CYS A 377 11.44 -13.22 14.16
N ALA A 378 11.91 -13.84 13.08
CA ALA A 378 11.05 -14.46 12.07
C ALA A 378 10.12 -15.53 12.69
N GLY A 379 10.65 -16.36 13.60
CA GLY A 379 9.88 -17.35 14.37
C GLY A 379 8.76 -16.70 15.21
N VAL A 380 9.07 -15.59 15.89
CA VAL A 380 8.07 -14.84 16.68
C VAL A 380 6.96 -14.29 15.77
N PHE A 381 7.31 -13.67 14.64
CA PHE A 381 6.32 -13.17 13.67
C PHE A 381 5.43 -14.30 13.12
N ALA A 382 6.04 -15.45 12.80
CA ALA A 382 5.30 -16.63 12.36
C ALA A 382 4.33 -17.14 13.45
N LEU A 383 4.78 -17.24 14.70
CA LEU A 383 3.94 -17.65 15.81
C LEU A 383 2.78 -16.70 16.05
N VAL A 384 3.05 -15.39 16.08
CA VAL A 384 2.00 -14.37 16.22
C VAL A 384 0.95 -14.51 15.11
N TYR A 385 1.37 -14.69 13.86
CA TYR A 385 0.45 -14.92 12.75
C TYR A 385 -0.40 -16.18 12.95
N LEU A 386 0.23 -17.30 13.31
CA LEU A 386 -0.44 -18.61 13.52
C LEU A 386 -1.44 -18.57 14.69
N VAL A 387 -1.26 -17.69 15.67
CA VAL A 387 -2.19 -17.52 16.78
C VAL A 387 -3.31 -16.52 16.43
N VAL A 388 -2.96 -15.35 15.93
CA VAL A 388 -3.91 -14.23 15.78
C VAL A 388 -4.88 -14.46 14.62
N MET A 389 -4.42 -15.02 13.50
CA MET A 389 -5.29 -15.26 12.34
C MET A 389 -6.41 -16.30 12.59
N PRO A 390 -6.17 -17.46 13.21
CA PRO A 390 -7.24 -18.37 13.60
C PRO A 390 -8.20 -17.76 14.63
N LEU A 391 -7.70 -17.01 15.60
CA LEU A 391 -8.54 -16.33 16.60
C LEU A 391 -9.53 -15.35 15.94
N ASN A 392 -9.05 -14.54 14.99
CA ASN A 392 -9.93 -13.66 14.20
C ASN A 392 -10.98 -14.46 13.42
N ALA A 393 -10.61 -15.60 12.85
CA ALA A 393 -11.54 -16.46 12.13
C ALA A 393 -12.61 -17.11 13.03
N LEU A 394 -12.25 -17.48 14.25
CA LEU A 394 -13.16 -18.07 15.24
C LEU A 394 -14.16 -17.04 15.77
N GLN A 395 -13.68 -15.83 16.13
CA GLN A 395 -14.55 -14.74 16.58
C GLN A 395 -15.61 -14.38 15.52
N GLY A 396 -15.23 -14.34 14.24
CA GLY A 396 -16.16 -14.08 13.15
C GLY A 396 -17.27 -15.14 13.04
N ARG A 397 -16.97 -16.42 13.33
CA ARG A 397 -17.96 -17.51 13.29
C ARG A 397 -18.94 -17.48 14.48
N GLN A 398 -18.44 -17.18 15.68
CA GLN A 398 -19.30 -17.12 16.88
C GLN A 398 -20.35 -16.02 16.76
N LEU A 399 -19.96 -14.87 16.24
CA LEU A 399 -20.88 -13.75 16.04
C LEU A 399 -21.89 -13.99 14.92
N ALA A 400 -21.47 -14.64 13.82
CA ALA A 400 -22.42 -15.02 12.78
C ALA A 400 -23.48 -16.00 13.31
N ARG A 401 -23.13 -16.90 14.22
CA ARG A 401 -24.08 -17.80 14.91
C ARG A 401 -25.01 -17.06 15.85
N GLN A 402 -24.50 -16.08 16.61
CA GLN A 402 -25.31 -15.28 17.53
C GLN A 402 -26.36 -14.43 16.80
N VAL A 403 -26.00 -13.83 15.67
CA VAL A 403 -26.94 -13.08 14.82
C VAL A 403 -28.00 -14.01 14.21
N ALA A 404 -27.61 -15.19 13.76
CA ALA A 404 -28.56 -16.17 13.20
C ALA A 404 -29.50 -16.79 14.27
N SER A 405 -29.14 -16.77 15.55
CA SER A 405 -29.98 -17.29 16.64
C SER A 405 -30.86 -16.20 17.29
N ALA A 406 -30.65 -14.93 16.98
CA ALA A 406 -31.39 -13.80 17.51
C ALA A 406 -32.45 -13.23 16.53
N GLY A 407 -32.47 -13.69 15.27
CA GLY A 407 -33.50 -13.39 14.27
C GLY A 407 -34.30 -14.61 13.90
#